data_0e40007456f418aa98182b4e2ed85e28
#
_entry.id   0e40007456f418aa98182b4e2ed85e28
#
_cell.length_a   1.000
_cell.length_b   1.000
_cell.length_c   1.000
_cell.angle_alpha   90.00
_cell.angle_beta   90.00
_cell.angle_gamma   90.00
#
_symmetry.space_group_name_H-M   'P 1'
#
loop_
_entity.id
_entity.type
_entity.pdbx_description
1 polymer ?
#
loop_
_entity_poly.entity_id
_entity_poly.type
_entity_poly.pdbx_seq_one_letter_code
_entity_poly.pdbx_strand_id
1 'polypeptide(L)'
;MENIQPPISGYPQKKRLLSLDVLRGITVVGMILVNNSGGKLSYDSLQHSAWNGLTLCDLVFPFFLFIMGISTYIALNKFHFQASGPVIRKILKRTLVILCIGWAIHWFHFICEGDFFPLAHLRLTGVLPRIALCYCAVSFVALYVKPKYIGWMIGFLIIGYAVLLGIGNGYTLDSTNILAIIDRNVLGADHLYHKSPIDPEGLTSTLAAIAHTLIGFCCGRIILAKEALEQK
;
A
#
# COMPACT_ATOMS: atom_id res chain seq x y z
N MET A 1 -7.39 -55.36 -19.18
CA MET A 1 -6.08 -54.66 -19.16
C MET A 1 -6.37 -53.19 -19.31
N GLU A 2 -6.49 -52.50 -18.20
CA GLU A 2 -6.78 -51.06 -18.13
C GLU A 2 -5.49 -50.29 -18.35
N ASN A 3 -5.47 -49.47 -19.40
CA ASN A 3 -4.35 -48.61 -19.75
C ASN A 3 -4.38 -47.41 -18.75
N ILE A 4 -3.64 -47.54 -17.67
CA ILE A 4 -3.35 -46.42 -16.75
C ILE A 4 -2.31 -45.55 -17.42
N GLN A 5 -2.76 -44.44 -18.05
CA GLN A 5 -1.83 -43.41 -18.50
C GLN A 5 -1.20 -42.74 -17.27
N PRO A 6 0.14 -42.57 -17.24
CA PRO A 6 0.77 -41.83 -16.14
C PRO A 6 0.34 -40.35 -16.17
N PRO A 7 0.20 -39.70 -15.01
CA PRO A 7 -0.19 -38.32 -14.96
C PRO A 7 0.85 -37.43 -15.65
N ILE A 8 0.39 -36.56 -16.55
CA ILE A 8 1.20 -35.52 -17.21
C ILE A 8 1.62 -34.50 -16.14
N SER A 9 2.68 -34.82 -15.41
CA SER A 9 3.31 -33.95 -14.42
C SER A 9 4.65 -33.47 -14.99
N GLY A 10 4.62 -32.37 -15.72
CA GLY A 10 5.81 -31.76 -16.30
C GLY A 10 5.95 -30.25 -16.07
N TYR A 11 5.04 -29.60 -15.34
CA TYR A 11 5.23 -28.22 -14.96
C TYR A 11 5.79 -28.15 -13.54
N PRO A 12 6.99 -27.58 -13.33
CA PRO A 12 7.50 -27.35 -11.98
C PRO A 12 6.48 -26.50 -11.24
N GLN A 13 5.82 -27.09 -10.25
CA GLN A 13 4.92 -26.36 -9.36
C GLN A 13 5.75 -25.25 -8.71
N LYS A 14 5.52 -23.99 -9.11
CA LYS A 14 6.14 -22.84 -8.46
C LYS A 14 5.81 -22.92 -6.98
N LYS A 15 6.80 -23.24 -6.15
CA LYS A 15 6.66 -23.22 -4.69
C LYS A 15 6.11 -21.85 -4.30
N ARG A 16 4.87 -21.82 -3.79
CA ARG A 16 4.29 -20.62 -3.19
C ARG A 16 4.97 -20.41 -1.84
N LEU A 17 5.34 -19.18 -1.54
CA LEU A 17 5.79 -18.81 -0.20
C LEU A 17 4.60 -18.87 0.75
N LEU A 18 4.35 -20.04 1.35
CA LEU A 18 3.24 -20.27 2.27
C LEU A 18 3.25 -19.25 3.42
N SER A 19 4.42 -18.94 3.96
CA SER A 19 4.60 -17.93 5.01
C SER A 19 4.07 -16.54 4.62
N LEU A 20 4.28 -16.13 3.35
CA LEU A 20 3.77 -14.86 2.85
C LEU A 20 2.25 -14.87 2.66
N ASP A 21 1.69 -15.99 2.22
CA ASP A 21 0.24 -16.14 2.07
C ASP A 21 -0.46 -16.18 3.44
N VAL A 22 0.13 -16.85 4.43
CA VAL A 22 -0.37 -16.85 5.83
C VAL A 22 -0.30 -15.44 6.42
N LEU A 23 0.84 -14.73 6.28
CA LEU A 23 1.00 -13.37 6.78
C LEU A 23 -0.03 -12.42 6.15
N ARG A 24 -0.29 -12.56 4.85
CA ARG A 24 -1.35 -11.80 4.16
C ARG A 24 -2.74 -12.14 4.71
N GLY A 25 -3.02 -13.40 4.96
CA GLY A 25 -4.26 -13.83 5.59
C GLY A 25 -4.46 -13.20 6.98
N ILE A 26 -3.44 -13.21 7.82
CA ILE A 26 -3.46 -12.60 9.16
C ILE A 26 -3.72 -11.09 9.05
N THR A 27 -3.07 -10.38 8.12
CA THR A 27 -3.31 -8.93 7.95
C THR A 27 -4.73 -8.62 7.46
N VAL A 28 -5.30 -9.45 6.59
CA VAL A 28 -6.70 -9.30 6.16
C VAL A 28 -7.66 -9.52 7.31
N VAL A 29 -7.46 -10.56 8.13
CA VAL A 29 -8.24 -10.78 9.36
C VAL A 29 -8.11 -9.59 10.32
N GLY A 30 -6.88 -9.09 10.51
CA GLY A 30 -6.63 -7.88 11.29
C GLY A 30 -7.42 -6.68 10.77
N MET A 31 -7.44 -6.44 9.44
CA MET A 31 -8.20 -5.34 8.83
C MET A 31 -9.72 -5.48 9.08
N ILE A 32 -10.26 -6.70 8.96
CA ILE A 32 -11.67 -6.94 9.26
C ILE A 32 -11.96 -6.65 10.72
N LEU A 33 -11.09 -7.10 11.63
CA LEU A 33 -11.27 -6.93 13.08
C LEU A 33 -11.25 -5.45 13.48
N VAL A 34 -10.26 -4.67 13.03
CA VAL A 34 -10.13 -3.26 13.40
C VAL A 34 -11.20 -2.38 12.76
N ASN A 35 -11.67 -2.71 11.54
CA ASN A 35 -12.73 -1.98 10.89
C ASN A 35 -14.14 -2.28 11.46
N ASN A 36 -14.28 -3.37 12.22
CA ASN A 36 -15.55 -3.80 12.85
C ASN A 36 -15.37 -3.94 14.37
N SER A 37 -14.71 -3.03 15.01
CA SER A 37 -14.31 -3.07 16.41
C SER A 37 -15.44 -2.98 17.44
N GLY A 38 -16.71 -2.85 17.02
CA GLY A 38 -17.86 -2.78 17.94
C GLY A 38 -18.19 -1.38 18.46
N GLY A 39 -17.65 -0.34 17.85
CA GLY A 39 -17.97 1.05 18.16
C GLY A 39 -17.34 1.58 19.47
N LYS A 40 -18.07 2.41 20.23
CA LYS A 40 -17.54 3.09 21.43
C LYS A 40 -17.13 2.18 22.59
N LEU A 41 -17.54 0.90 22.58
CA LEU A 41 -17.20 -0.11 23.58
C LEU A 41 -16.03 -1.00 23.14
N SER A 42 -15.35 -0.67 22.06
CA SER A 42 -14.19 -1.44 21.60
C SER A 42 -12.98 -1.23 22.51
N TYR A 43 -12.10 -2.23 22.57
CA TYR A 43 -10.83 -2.13 23.28
C TYR A 43 -9.97 -1.02 22.69
N ASP A 44 -9.26 -0.27 23.53
CA ASP A 44 -8.41 0.86 23.12
C ASP A 44 -7.35 0.45 22.07
N SER A 45 -6.84 -0.77 22.18
CA SER A 45 -5.88 -1.32 21.21
C SER A 45 -6.44 -1.52 19.79
N LEU A 46 -7.77 -1.60 19.64
CA LEU A 46 -8.47 -1.72 18.36
C LEU A 46 -9.00 -0.39 17.84
N GLN A 47 -8.76 0.70 18.56
CA GLN A 47 -9.07 2.06 18.12
C GLN A 47 -7.81 2.72 17.55
N HIS A 48 -8.00 3.64 16.61
CA HIS A 48 -6.89 4.46 16.13
C HIS A 48 -6.42 5.41 17.23
N SER A 49 -5.11 5.68 17.29
CA SER A 49 -4.58 6.74 18.12
C SER A 49 -5.18 8.10 17.71
N ALA A 50 -5.37 9.00 18.66
CA ALA A 50 -5.99 10.31 18.38
C ALA A 50 -5.20 11.12 17.33
N TRP A 51 -3.87 11.14 17.42
CA TRP A 51 -2.94 11.72 16.44
C TRP A 51 -1.51 11.20 16.68
N ASN A 52 -0.91 11.55 17.82
CA ASN A 52 0.40 11.08 18.21
C ASN A 52 0.26 9.78 19.01
N GLY A 53 0.80 8.69 18.52
CA GLY A 53 0.73 7.38 19.14
C GLY A 53 0.72 6.27 18.11
N LEU A 54 0.70 5.04 18.61
CA LEU A 54 0.68 3.82 17.80
C LEU A 54 -0.15 2.76 18.53
N THR A 55 -1.23 2.31 17.91
CA THR A 55 -2.03 1.19 18.39
C THR A 55 -1.86 -0.02 17.46
N LEU A 56 -2.39 -1.17 17.86
CA LEU A 56 -2.43 -2.35 16.98
C LEU A 56 -3.22 -2.09 15.70
N CYS A 57 -4.29 -1.28 15.80
CA CYS A 57 -5.10 -0.84 14.67
C CYS A 57 -4.23 -0.13 13.62
N ASP A 58 -3.37 0.78 14.06
CA ASP A 58 -2.52 1.58 13.18
C ASP A 58 -1.42 0.77 12.47
N LEU A 59 -1.07 -0.41 12.99
CA LEU A 59 -0.07 -1.29 12.39
C LEU A 59 -0.57 -2.12 11.21
N VAL A 60 -1.87 -2.42 11.17
CA VAL A 60 -2.44 -3.36 10.18
C VAL A 60 -2.22 -2.89 8.74
N PHE A 61 -2.46 -1.62 8.47
CA PHE A 61 -2.26 -1.05 7.14
C PHE A 61 -0.78 -0.99 6.71
N PRO A 62 0.17 -0.52 7.54
CA PRO A 62 1.60 -0.63 7.25
C PRO A 62 2.05 -2.07 6.97
N PHE A 63 1.62 -3.05 7.75
CA PHE A 63 1.94 -4.46 7.46
C PHE A 63 1.47 -4.89 6.06
N PHE A 64 0.28 -4.46 5.66
CA PHE A 64 -0.23 -4.76 4.32
C PHE A 64 0.67 -4.15 3.23
N LEU A 65 1.09 -2.90 3.37
CA LEU A 65 2.01 -2.24 2.43
C LEU A 65 3.38 -2.94 2.38
N PHE A 66 3.89 -3.38 3.52
CA PHE A 66 5.13 -4.15 3.60
C PHE A 66 5.04 -5.47 2.81
N ILE A 67 3.98 -6.25 3.04
CA ILE A 67 3.71 -7.50 2.30
C ILE A 67 3.53 -7.24 0.80
N MET A 68 2.89 -6.14 0.44
CA MET A 68 2.76 -5.72 -0.95
C MET A 68 4.13 -5.44 -1.58
N GLY A 69 5.04 -4.82 -0.85
CA GLY A 69 6.43 -4.62 -1.28
C GLY A 69 7.13 -5.93 -1.59
N ILE A 70 7.10 -6.91 -0.67
CA ILE A 70 7.65 -8.26 -0.87
C ILE A 70 7.03 -8.91 -2.11
N SER A 71 5.71 -8.87 -2.22
CA SER A 71 4.97 -9.47 -3.35
C SER A 71 5.33 -8.82 -4.68
N THR A 72 5.60 -7.51 -4.69
CA THR A 72 6.01 -6.76 -5.88
C THR A 72 7.40 -7.20 -6.33
N TYR A 73 8.34 -7.39 -5.39
CA TYR A 73 9.66 -7.95 -5.72
C TYR A 73 9.54 -9.31 -6.38
N ILE A 74 8.80 -10.25 -5.77
CA ILE A 74 8.59 -11.61 -6.29
C ILE A 74 7.93 -11.58 -7.67
N ALA A 75 6.97 -10.68 -7.88
CA ALA A 75 6.27 -10.56 -9.16
C ALA A 75 7.18 -10.02 -10.27
N LEU A 76 8.00 -8.99 -9.98
CA LEU A 76 8.90 -8.39 -10.97
C LEU A 76 10.15 -9.22 -11.22
N ASN A 77 10.63 -9.98 -10.25
CA ASN A 77 11.74 -10.92 -10.42
C ASN A 77 11.46 -11.94 -11.53
N LYS A 78 10.20 -12.34 -11.76
CA LYS A 78 9.80 -13.22 -12.87
C LYS A 78 10.05 -12.61 -14.24
N PHE A 79 10.14 -11.30 -14.32
CA PHE A 79 10.41 -10.53 -15.54
C PHE A 79 11.84 -9.98 -15.55
N HIS A 80 12.72 -10.48 -14.66
CA HIS A 80 14.13 -10.06 -14.52
C HIS A 80 14.28 -8.53 -14.39
N PHE A 81 13.28 -7.84 -13.80
CA PHE A 81 13.22 -6.39 -13.67
C PHE A 81 13.42 -5.63 -14.99
N GLN A 82 13.05 -6.24 -16.13
CA GLN A 82 13.16 -5.58 -17.43
C GLN A 82 11.93 -4.70 -17.70
N ALA A 83 12.19 -3.44 -18.02
CA ALA A 83 11.16 -2.46 -18.40
C ALA A 83 10.68 -2.74 -19.84
N SER A 84 9.77 -3.71 -19.99
CA SER A 84 9.14 -4.03 -21.29
C SER A 84 7.71 -3.47 -21.35
N GLY A 85 7.23 -3.16 -22.56
CA GLY A 85 5.88 -2.64 -22.76
C GLY A 85 4.78 -3.48 -22.09
N PRO A 86 4.78 -4.83 -22.19
CA PRO A 86 3.83 -5.68 -21.49
C PRO A 86 3.89 -5.57 -19.96
N VAL A 87 5.09 -5.43 -19.37
CA VAL A 87 5.27 -5.29 -17.91
C VAL A 87 4.71 -3.95 -17.46
N ILE A 88 5.06 -2.86 -18.14
CA ILE A 88 4.55 -1.51 -17.84
C ILE A 88 3.02 -1.49 -17.96
N ARG A 89 2.46 -2.02 -19.03
CA ARG A 89 0.99 -2.11 -19.21
C ARG A 89 0.33 -2.88 -18.07
N LYS A 90 0.94 -3.97 -17.61
CA LYS A 90 0.44 -4.77 -16.48
C LYS A 90 0.46 -3.98 -15.16
N ILE A 91 1.53 -3.22 -14.90
CA ILE A 91 1.64 -2.35 -13.72
C ILE A 91 0.55 -1.28 -13.77
N LEU A 92 0.46 -0.53 -14.87
CA LEU A 92 -0.52 0.55 -15.02
C LEU A 92 -1.96 0.04 -14.96
N LYS A 93 -2.27 -1.08 -15.62
CA LYS A 93 -3.60 -1.70 -15.55
C LYS A 93 -3.97 -2.05 -14.11
N ARG A 94 -3.05 -2.67 -13.35
CA ARG A 94 -3.31 -3.03 -11.96
C ARG A 94 -3.49 -1.79 -11.08
N THR A 95 -2.65 -0.77 -11.25
CA THR A 95 -2.76 0.51 -10.55
C THR A 95 -4.12 1.14 -10.82
N LEU A 96 -4.51 1.26 -12.09
CA LEU A 96 -5.78 1.87 -12.49
C LEU A 96 -6.98 1.11 -11.94
N VAL A 97 -6.97 -0.23 -12.00
CA VAL A 97 -8.06 -1.05 -11.45
C VAL A 97 -8.22 -0.82 -9.96
N ILE A 98 -7.12 -0.78 -9.19
CA ILE A 98 -7.19 -0.55 -7.72
C ILE A 98 -7.68 0.86 -7.43
N LEU A 99 -7.24 1.88 -8.18
CA LEU A 99 -7.73 3.25 -8.08
C LEU A 99 -9.24 3.33 -8.35
N CYS A 100 -9.69 2.75 -9.47
CA CYS A 100 -11.11 2.75 -9.84
C CYS A 100 -11.98 2.04 -8.80
N ILE A 101 -11.51 0.93 -8.24
CA ILE A 101 -12.24 0.23 -7.15
C ILE A 101 -12.32 1.13 -5.92
N GLY A 102 -11.22 1.81 -5.54
CA GLY A 102 -11.21 2.73 -4.41
C GLY A 102 -12.20 3.88 -4.58
N TRP A 103 -12.22 4.51 -5.75
CA TRP A 103 -13.18 5.58 -6.06
C TRP A 103 -14.61 5.06 -6.19
N ALA A 104 -14.82 3.87 -6.73
CA ALA A 104 -16.14 3.25 -6.82
C ALA A 104 -16.75 2.97 -5.44
N ILE A 105 -15.94 2.57 -4.45
CA ILE A 105 -16.40 2.38 -3.07
C ILE A 105 -16.85 3.71 -2.46
N HIS A 106 -16.07 4.79 -2.65
CA HIS A 106 -16.47 6.12 -2.18
C HIS A 106 -17.71 6.64 -2.91
N TRP A 107 -17.79 6.43 -4.23
CA TRP A 107 -18.94 6.81 -5.02
C TRP A 107 -20.20 6.06 -4.59
N PHE A 108 -20.10 4.75 -4.34
CA PHE A 108 -21.22 3.93 -3.87
C PHE A 108 -21.84 4.46 -2.56
N HIS A 109 -21.01 4.96 -1.64
CA HIS A 109 -21.49 5.59 -0.41
C HIS A 109 -22.42 6.78 -0.71
N PHE A 110 -22.04 7.69 -1.61
CA PHE A 110 -22.86 8.82 -2.02
C PHE A 110 -24.15 8.41 -2.75
N ILE A 111 -24.09 7.36 -3.57
CA ILE A 111 -25.29 6.81 -4.22
C ILE A 111 -26.31 6.35 -3.15
N CYS A 112 -25.86 5.71 -2.09
CA CYS A 112 -26.72 5.29 -0.98
C CYS A 112 -27.35 6.47 -0.22
N GLU A 113 -26.71 7.65 -0.26
CA GLU A 113 -27.23 8.90 0.31
C GLU A 113 -28.13 9.70 -0.66
N GLY A 114 -28.29 9.20 -1.90
CA GLY A 114 -29.16 9.81 -2.92
C GLY A 114 -28.43 10.77 -3.88
N ASP A 115 -27.12 10.95 -3.74
CA ASP A 115 -26.30 11.71 -4.69
C ASP A 115 -25.66 10.77 -5.72
N PHE A 116 -26.20 10.81 -6.96
CA PHE A 116 -25.74 9.94 -8.03
C PHE A 116 -24.48 10.45 -8.76
N PHE A 117 -24.14 11.73 -8.64
CA PHE A 117 -23.01 12.36 -9.34
C PHE A 117 -22.15 13.23 -8.41
N PRO A 118 -21.55 12.67 -7.36
CA PRO A 118 -20.80 13.43 -6.36
C PRO A 118 -19.39 13.82 -6.84
N LEU A 119 -19.20 14.11 -8.12
CA LEU A 119 -17.86 14.35 -8.69
C LEU A 119 -17.14 15.53 -8.02
N ALA A 120 -17.91 16.53 -7.54
CA ALA A 120 -17.34 17.69 -6.85
C ALA A 120 -16.82 17.38 -5.44
N HIS A 121 -17.33 16.30 -4.80
CA HIS A 121 -17.02 15.95 -3.40
C HIS A 121 -16.43 14.52 -3.28
N LEU A 122 -16.13 13.88 -4.41
CA LEU A 122 -15.57 12.55 -4.42
C LEU A 122 -14.17 12.57 -3.80
N ARG A 123 -13.97 11.84 -2.71
CA ARG A 123 -12.67 11.68 -2.09
C ARG A 123 -11.72 10.95 -3.02
N LEU A 124 -10.62 11.60 -3.43
CA LEU A 124 -9.60 11.04 -4.33
C LEU A 124 -8.57 10.19 -3.59
N THR A 125 -8.34 10.51 -2.32
CA THR A 125 -7.45 9.81 -1.40
C THR A 125 -8.17 8.66 -0.70
N GLY A 126 -7.43 7.84 0.03
CA GLY A 126 -7.98 6.71 0.79
C GLY A 126 -7.05 5.50 0.74
N VAL A 127 -7.44 4.44 1.42
CA VAL A 127 -6.63 3.22 1.58
C VAL A 127 -6.27 2.58 0.24
N LEU A 128 -7.25 2.33 -0.64
CA LEU A 128 -7.01 1.69 -1.94
C LEU A 128 -6.24 2.59 -2.91
N PRO A 129 -6.56 3.88 -3.09
CA PRO A 129 -5.74 4.80 -3.86
C PRO A 129 -4.29 4.86 -3.37
N ARG A 130 -4.04 4.90 -2.06
CA ARG A 130 -2.68 4.86 -1.50
C ARG A 130 -1.95 3.56 -1.85
N ILE A 131 -2.61 2.41 -1.73
CA ILE A 131 -2.05 1.11 -2.15
C ILE A 131 -1.66 1.14 -3.63
N ALA A 132 -2.52 1.67 -4.49
CA ALA A 132 -2.28 1.78 -5.92
C ALA A 132 -1.07 2.67 -6.23
N LEU A 133 -0.97 3.83 -5.59
CA LEU A 133 0.14 4.77 -5.75
C LEU A 133 1.47 4.16 -5.26
N CYS A 134 1.47 3.53 -4.07
CA CYS A 134 2.66 2.86 -3.54
C CYS A 134 3.10 1.70 -4.45
N TYR A 135 2.16 0.87 -4.92
CA TYR A 135 2.46 -0.20 -5.86
C TYR A 135 3.05 0.31 -7.17
N CYS A 136 2.47 1.36 -7.73
CA CYS A 136 2.94 1.99 -8.95
C CYS A 136 4.36 2.55 -8.78
N ALA A 137 4.57 3.39 -7.78
CA ALA A 137 5.87 4.01 -7.49
C ALA A 137 6.97 2.97 -7.26
N VAL A 138 6.73 1.99 -6.38
CA VAL A 138 7.70 0.93 -6.08
C VAL A 138 7.99 0.07 -7.31
N SER A 139 6.98 -0.23 -8.14
CA SER A 139 7.19 -0.99 -9.38
C SER A 139 8.06 -0.22 -10.37
N PHE A 140 7.84 1.09 -10.56
CA PHE A 140 8.68 1.91 -11.43
C PHE A 140 10.10 2.08 -10.87
N VAL A 141 10.24 2.28 -9.57
CA VAL A 141 11.56 2.30 -8.91
C VAL A 141 12.31 1.00 -9.18
N ALA A 142 11.64 -0.14 -9.04
CA ALA A 142 12.24 -1.45 -9.28
C ALA A 142 12.72 -1.66 -10.73
N LEU A 143 12.05 -1.04 -11.72
CA LEU A 143 12.39 -1.15 -13.13
C LEU A 143 13.51 -0.20 -13.56
N TYR A 144 13.57 1.01 -13.00
CA TYR A 144 14.44 2.08 -13.50
C TYR A 144 15.60 2.43 -12.57
N VAL A 145 15.48 2.15 -11.27
CA VAL A 145 16.52 2.47 -10.28
C VAL A 145 17.40 1.25 -10.02
N LYS A 146 18.73 1.45 -10.11
CA LYS A 146 19.69 0.39 -9.80
C LYS A 146 19.55 -0.04 -8.32
N PRO A 147 19.59 -1.35 -8.00
CA PRO A 147 19.34 -1.87 -6.65
C PRO A 147 20.18 -1.22 -5.54
N LYS A 148 21.39 -0.76 -5.85
CA LYS A 148 22.29 -0.09 -4.91
C LYS A 148 21.79 1.26 -4.40
N TYR A 149 20.92 1.93 -5.18
CA TYR A 149 20.39 3.25 -4.82
C TYR A 149 19.06 3.18 -4.07
N ILE A 150 18.38 2.03 -4.03
CA ILE A 150 17.08 1.89 -3.37
C ILE A 150 17.19 2.21 -1.88
N GLY A 151 18.26 1.74 -1.19
CA GLY A 151 18.48 2.05 0.21
C GLY A 151 18.65 3.56 0.47
N TRP A 152 19.41 4.26 -0.38
CA TRP A 152 19.55 5.70 -0.31
C TRP A 152 18.23 6.44 -0.53
N MET A 153 17.41 5.95 -1.45
CA MET A 153 16.09 6.53 -1.73
C MET A 153 15.14 6.34 -0.53
N ILE A 154 15.16 5.18 0.12
CA ILE A 154 14.40 4.95 1.36
C ILE A 154 14.83 5.97 2.42
N GLY A 155 16.15 6.10 2.66
CA GLY A 155 16.69 7.07 3.61
C GLY A 155 16.27 8.50 3.28
N PHE A 156 16.38 8.90 2.01
CA PHE A 156 15.99 10.22 1.54
C PHE A 156 14.49 10.49 1.77
N LEU A 157 13.61 9.53 1.46
CA LEU A 157 12.17 9.68 1.67
C LEU A 157 11.81 9.79 3.15
N ILE A 158 12.43 8.98 4.03
CA ILE A 158 12.16 9.00 5.48
C ILE A 158 12.67 10.31 6.09
N ILE A 159 13.93 10.68 5.81
CA ILE A 159 14.53 11.88 6.36
C ILE A 159 13.83 13.13 5.81
N GLY A 160 13.58 13.17 4.50
CA GLY A 160 12.87 14.27 3.86
C GLY A 160 11.46 14.46 4.43
N TYR A 161 10.74 13.37 4.65
CA TYR A 161 9.42 13.43 5.28
C TYR A 161 9.50 13.88 6.75
N ALA A 162 10.47 13.39 7.53
CA ALA A 162 10.67 13.82 8.92
C ALA A 162 11.04 15.32 9.01
N VAL A 163 11.90 15.82 8.12
CA VAL A 163 12.23 17.23 8.03
C VAL A 163 11.01 18.08 7.65
N LEU A 164 10.21 17.61 6.67
CA LEU A 164 8.97 18.27 6.27
C LEU A 164 8.01 18.43 7.46
N LEU A 165 7.81 17.37 8.24
CA LEU A 165 6.98 17.40 9.45
C LEU A 165 7.55 18.35 10.51
N GLY A 166 8.88 18.32 10.72
CA GLY A 166 9.54 19.17 11.73
C GLY A 166 9.44 20.65 11.43
N ILE A 167 9.58 21.05 10.17
CA ILE A 167 9.50 22.47 9.75
C ILE A 167 8.05 22.96 9.63
N GLY A 168 7.14 22.06 9.22
CA GLY A 168 5.80 22.41 8.79
C GLY A 168 4.70 22.12 9.81
N ASN A 169 4.99 22.15 11.11
CA ASN A 169 4.01 21.88 12.18
C ASN A 169 3.29 20.51 12.02
N GLY A 170 3.99 19.52 11.47
CA GLY A 170 3.41 18.22 11.10
C GLY A 170 2.94 17.34 12.25
N TYR A 171 3.31 17.69 13.49
CA TYR A 171 2.94 16.93 14.70
C TYR A 171 1.64 17.44 15.37
N THR A 172 1.04 18.49 14.86
CA THR A 172 -0.24 19.02 15.36
C THR A 172 -1.41 18.59 14.48
N LEU A 173 -2.56 18.30 15.09
CA LEU A 173 -3.78 17.96 14.39
C LEU A 173 -4.62 19.21 14.12
N ASP A 174 -4.14 20.06 13.23
CA ASP A 174 -4.87 21.27 12.84
C ASP A 174 -4.68 21.62 11.35
N SER A 175 -5.36 22.67 10.91
CA SER A 175 -5.32 23.13 9.51
C SER A 175 -4.01 23.80 9.11
N THR A 176 -3.13 24.14 10.05
CA THR A 176 -1.80 24.74 9.81
C THR A 176 -0.74 23.69 9.54
N ASN A 177 -1.07 22.41 9.72
CA ASN A 177 -0.18 21.29 9.41
C ASN A 177 0.19 21.30 7.94
N ILE A 178 1.48 21.15 7.64
CA ILE A 178 2.02 21.15 6.27
C ILE A 178 1.38 20.11 5.36
N LEU A 179 1.01 18.95 5.92
CA LEU A 179 0.33 17.89 5.15
C LEU A 179 -1.03 18.37 4.67
N ALA A 180 -1.80 19.02 5.58
CA ALA A 180 -3.11 19.58 5.23
C ALA A 180 -2.99 20.69 4.18
N ILE A 181 -2.00 21.56 4.30
CA ILE A 181 -1.76 22.67 3.36
C ILE A 181 -1.42 22.14 1.97
N ILE A 182 -0.46 21.21 1.86
CA ILE A 182 -0.03 20.65 0.57
C ILE A 182 -1.19 19.88 -0.07
N ASP A 183 -1.83 18.99 0.68
CA ASP A 183 -2.87 18.12 0.14
C ASP A 183 -4.09 18.93 -0.33
N ARG A 184 -4.49 20.00 0.40
CA ARG A 184 -5.55 20.91 -0.03
C ARG A 184 -5.19 21.72 -1.27
N ASN A 185 -3.94 22.17 -1.38
CA ASN A 185 -3.50 22.94 -2.55
C ASN A 185 -3.40 22.08 -3.82
N VAL A 186 -3.08 20.78 -3.69
CA VAL A 186 -2.91 19.87 -4.81
C VAL A 186 -4.23 19.22 -5.23
N LEU A 187 -5.03 18.75 -4.28
CA LEU A 187 -6.23 17.96 -4.55
C LEU A 187 -7.53 18.75 -4.40
N GLY A 188 -7.48 19.91 -3.73
CA GLY A 188 -8.69 20.65 -3.33
C GLY A 188 -9.28 20.13 -2.02
N ALA A 189 -9.89 21.02 -1.25
CA ALA A 189 -10.46 20.69 0.07
C ALA A 189 -11.61 19.67 -0.05
N ASP A 190 -12.40 19.76 -1.11
CA ASP A 190 -13.60 18.93 -1.31
C ASP A 190 -13.29 17.48 -1.66
N HIS A 191 -12.04 17.18 -2.06
CA HIS A 191 -11.59 15.83 -2.46
C HIS A 191 -10.81 15.10 -1.35
N LEU A 192 -10.72 15.67 -0.16
CA LEU A 192 -10.01 15.13 1.01
C LEU A 192 -11.00 14.56 2.04
N TYR A 193 -10.45 14.02 3.11
CA TYR A 193 -11.24 13.47 4.22
C TYR A 193 -11.86 14.59 5.06
N HIS A 194 -13.20 14.68 5.08
CA HIS A 194 -13.93 15.78 5.73
C HIS A 194 -14.04 15.68 7.25
N LYS A 195 -13.79 14.51 7.85
CA LYS A 195 -13.96 14.30 9.30
C LYS A 195 -12.73 14.72 10.13
N SER A 196 -11.65 15.15 9.48
CA SER A 196 -10.40 15.57 10.12
C SER A 196 -9.79 16.74 9.35
N PRO A 197 -9.08 17.66 10.01
CA PRO A 197 -8.36 18.74 9.35
C PRO A 197 -7.24 18.24 8.43
N ILE A 198 -6.75 17.02 8.66
CA ILE A 198 -5.70 16.35 7.88
C ILE A 198 -6.26 15.04 7.34
N ASP A 199 -6.02 14.75 6.06
CA ASP A 199 -6.37 13.45 5.50
C ASP A 199 -5.33 12.40 5.93
N PRO A 200 -5.71 11.35 6.67
CA PRO A 200 -4.79 10.28 7.10
C PRO A 200 -4.14 9.57 5.91
N GLU A 201 -4.87 9.43 4.81
CA GLU A 201 -4.41 8.83 3.56
C GLU A 201 -4.08 9.87 2.48
N GLY A 202 -3.66 11.07 2.87
CA GLY A 202 -3.30 12.15 1.96
C GLY A 202 -2.13 11.83 1.03
N LEU A 203 -1.97 12.66 0.00
CA LEU A 203 -0.94 12.49 -1.01
C LEU A 203 0.47 12.64 -0.40
N THR A 204 0.65 13.66 0.46
CA THR A 204 1.96 13.96 1.06
C THR A 204 2.42 12.82 1.99
N SER A 205 1.52 12.26 2.81
CA SER A 205 1.84 11.12 3.68
C SER A 205 2.12 9.83 2.91
N THR A 206 1.72 9.75 1.64
CA THR A 206 2.03 8.62 0.75
C THR A 206 3.53 8.49 0.47
N LEU A 207 4.33 9.56 0.61
CA LEU A 207 5.80 9.48 0.49
C LEU A 207 6.40 8.54 1.54
N ALA A 208 5.99 8.64 2.79
CA ALA A 208 6.40 7.72 3.85
C ALA A 208 5.91 6.28 3.59
N ALA A 209 4.69 6.13 3.06
CA ALA A 209 4.13 4.84 2.69
C ALA A 209 4.92 4.16 1.54
N ILE A 210 5.41 4.93 0.56
CA ILE A 210 6.31 4.43 -0.49
C ILE A 210 7.63 3.94 0.11
N ALA A 211 8.24 4.70 1.03
CA ALA A 211 9.47 4.28 1.71
C ALA A 211 9.27 2.96 2.45
N HIS A 212 8.16 2.83 3.19
CA HIS A 212 7.80 1.61 3.90
C HIS A 212 7.59 0.41 2.95
N THR A 213 6.91 0.62 1.83
CA THR A 213 6.72 -0.41 0.79
C THR A 213 8.05 -0.82 0.14
N LEU A 214 8.99 0.12 -0.06
CA LEU A 214 10.34 -0.16 -0.55
C LEU A 214 11.15 -1.01 0.44
N ILE A 215 10.98 -0.80 1.75
CA ILE A 215 11.59 -1.68 2.76
C ILE A 215 11.09 -3.11 2.59
N GLY A 216 9.76 -3.29 2.44
CA GLY A 216 9.18 -4.60 2.12
C GLY A 216 9.74 -5.20 0.83
N PHE A 217 9.92 -4.39 -0.21
CA PHE A 217 10.53 -4.81 -1.47
C PHE A 217 11.97 -5.30 -1.28
N CYS A 218 12.78 -4.62 -0.48
CA CYS A 218 14.14 -5.05 -0.14
C CYS A 218 14.14 -6.37 0.66
N CYS A 219 13.20 -6.55 1.60
CA CYS A 219 13.03 -7.81 2.32
C CYS A 219 12.65 -8.95 1.37
N GLY A 220 11.81 -8.71 0.36
CA GLY A 220 11.50 -9.68 -0.68
C GLY A 220 12.74 -10.17 -1.44
N ARG A 221 13.71 -9.28 -1.68
CA ARG A 221 15.01 -9.65 -2.27
C ARG A 221 15.79 -10.60 -1.38
N ILE A 222 15.86 -10.31 -0.07
CA ILE A 222 16.61 -11.12 0.90
C ILE A 222 15.99 -12.52 1.03
N ILE A 223 14.65 -12.59 1.12
CA ILE A 223 13.91 -13.86 1.24
C ILE A 223 14.20 -14.76 0.04
N LEU A 224 14.06 -14.25 -1.19
CA LEU A 224 14.33 -15.06 -2.38
C LEU A 224 15.79 -15.44 -2.53
N ALA A 225 16.73 -14.58 -2.12
CA ALA A 225 18.16 -14.91 -2.14
C ALA A 225 18.48 -16.06 -1.17
N LYS A 226 17.88 -16.05 0.03
CA LYS A 226 18.06 -17.11 1.03
C LYS A 226 17.47 -18.44 0.57
N GLU A 227 16.26 -18.44 0.00
CA GLU A 227 15.66 -19.66 -0.56
C GLU A 227 16.51 -20.29 -1.67
N ALA A 228 17.12 -19.46 -2.53
CA ALA A 228 18.01 -19.93 -3.57
C ALA A 228 19.31 -20.57 -3.03
N LEU A 229 19.76 -20.16 -1.83
CA LEU A 229 20.91 -20.74 -1.14
C LEU A 229 20.57 -22.07 -0.45
N GLU A 230 19.38 -22.20 0.13
CA GLU A 230 18.92 -23.42 0.82
C GLU A 230 18.57 -24.56 -0.16
N GLN A 231 18.42 -24.24 -1.46
CA GLN A 231 18.12 -25.22 -2.51
C GLN A 231 19.37 -25.75 -3.23
N LYS A 232 20.57 -25.27 -2.91
CA LYS A 232 21.86 -25.73 -3.41
C LYS A 232 22.55 -26.68 -2.43
#